data_f0d1ae31159255b832edaaac46bb881c
#
_entry.id   f0d1ae31159255b832edaaac46bb881c
#
_cell.length_a   1.000
_cell.length_b   1.000
_cell.length_c   1.000
_cell.angle_alpha   90.00
_cell.angle_beta   90.00
_cell.angle_gamma   90.00
#
_symmetry.space_group_name_H-M   'P 1'
#
loop_
_entity.id
_entity.type
_entity.pdbx_description
1 polymer ?
#
loop_
_entity_poly.entity_id
_entity_poly.type
_entity_poly.pdbx_seq_one_letter_code
_entity_poly.pdbx_strand_id
1 'polypeptide(L)'
;MKTNLSYKKIEIGYTFIAKTYQRTNINTEAKLLMLTYAFEKLHLNRIEFLTDFLNQNSQKAITRLGAKKEGVLRNHMIMPNGRVRDSMIFSIISNEWNGVKENLKYKLV
;
A
#
# COMPACT_ATOMS: atom_id res chain seq x y z
N MET A 1 5.92 9.22 -1.35
CA MET A 1 5.18 8.98 -0.09
C MET A 1 4.73 10.30 0.48
N LYS A 2 3.46 10.40 0.79
CA LYS A 2 2.89 11.58 1.43
C LYS A 2 2.46 11.25 2.85
N THR A 3 2.69 12.17 3.76
CA THR A 3 2.33 12.02 5.16
C THR A 3 1.39 13.15 5.56
N ASN A 4 0.29 12.81 6.23
CA ASN A 4 -0.62 13.80 6.79
C ASN A 4 -0.76 13.52 8.29
N LEU A 5 0.00 14.24 9.10
CA LEU A 5 0.04 14.01 10.54
C LEU A 5 -1.25 14.39 11.25
N SER A 6 -2.00 15.36 10.70
CA SER A 6 -3.29 15.75 11.27
C SER A 6 -4.29 14.61 11.29
N TYR A 7 -4.27 13.79 10.24
CA TYR A 7 -5.17 12.64 10.13
C TYR A 7 -4.46 11.32 10.44
N LYS A 8 -3.17 11.38 10.79
CA LYS A 8 -2.35 10.20 11.03
C LYS A 8 -2.44 9.22 9.86
N LYS A 9 -2.14 9.74 8.68
CA LYS A 9 -2.29 9.04 7.42
C LYS A 9 -1.03 9.12 6.60
N ILE A 10 -0.69 8.03 5.91
CA ILE A 10 0.39 7.98 4.93
C ILE A 10 -0.16 7.44 3.62
N GLU A 11 0.27 8.05 2.50
CA GLU A 11 0.02 7.58 1.15
C GLU A 11 1.30 7.02 0.57
N ILE A 12 1.25 5.78 0.07
CA ILE A 12 2.41 5.09 -0.50
C ILE A 12 2.14 4.84 -1.98
N GLY A 13 3.03 5.34 -2.83
CA GLY A 13 2.92 5.12 -4.27
C GLY A 13 3.48 3.76 -4.68
N TYR A 14 3.07 3.30 -5.87
CA TYR A 14 3.47 2.00 -6.39
C TYR A 14 4.99 1.86 -6.55
N THR A 15 5.67 2.94 -6.92
CA THR A 15 7.11 2.89 -7.13
C THR A 15 7.85 2.39 -5.89
N PHE A 16 7.38 2.79 -4.71
CA PHE A 16 7.96 2.30 -3.47
C PHE A 16 7.79 0.79 -3.33
N ILE A 17 6.59 0.29 -3.64
CA ILE A 17 6.28 -1.14 -3.54
C ILE A 17 7.06 -1.94 -4.57
N ALA A 18 7.19 -1.40 -5.79
CA ALA A 18 7.85 -2.10 -6.89
C ALA A 18 9.35 -2.27 -6.67
N LYS A 19 9.97 -1.38 -5.91
CA LYS A 19 11.40 -1.47 -5.63
C LYS A 19 11.73 -2.56 -4.62
N THR A 20 10.74 -3.05 -3.90
CA THR A 20 10.92 -4.21 -3.04
C THR A 20 10.65 -5.45 -3.90
N TYR A 21 11.44 -6.50 -3.70
CA TYR A 21 11.34 -7.70 -4.54
C TYR A 21 10.05 -8.43 -4.26
N GLN A 22 9.08 -8.28 -5.17
CA GLN A 22 7.77 -8.87 -5.03
C GLN A 22 7.86 -10.39 -4.96
N ARG A 23 7.01 -11.00 -4.16
CA ARG A 23 6.86 -12.46 -4.01
C ARG A 23 8.06 -13.15 -3.37
N THR A 24 8.91 -12.41 -2.68
CA THR A 24 9.99 -13.02 -1.91
C THR A 24 9.73 -12.81 -0.42
N ASN A 25 10.35 -13.66 0.40
CA ASN A 25 10.27 -13.48 1.86
C ASN A 25 10.87 -12.15 2.29
N ILE A 26 11.92 -11.71 1.60
CA ILE A 26 12.55 -10.41 1.89
C ILE A 26 11.54 -9.29 1.71
N ASN A 27 10.77 -9.33 0.63
CA ASN A 27 9.75 -8.33 0.37
C ASN A 27 8.66 -8.36 1.45
N THR A 28 8.18 -9.55 1.79
CA THR A 28 7.16 -9.71 2.83
C THR A 28 7.66 -9.21 4.17
N GLU A 29 8.90 -9.53 4.51
CA GLU A 29 9.51 -9.08 5.76
C GLU A 29 9.65 -7.55 5.79
N ALA A 30 10.10 -6.95 4.69
CA ALA A 30 10.23 -5.50 4.60
C ALA A 30 8.88 -4.80 4.77
N LYS A 31 7.84 -5.33 4.15
CA LYS A 31 6.49 -4.78 4.30
C LYS A 31 5.97 -4.93 5.72
N LEU A 32 6.23 -6.07 6.35
CA LEU A 32 5.84 -6.29 7.73
C LEU A 32 6.51 -5.29 8.66
N LEU A 33 7.81 -5.06 8.50
CA LEU A 33 8.55 -4.09 9.30
C LEU A 33 8.04 -2.67 9.10
N MET A 34 7.82 -2.28 7.85
CA MET A 34 7.33 -0.95 7.52
C MET A 34 5.94 -0.70 8.13
N LEU A 35 5.03 -1.65 7.97
CA LEU A 35 3.67 -1.50 8.48
C LEU A 35 3.64 -1.56 10.00
N THR A 36 4.47 -2.39 10.61
CA THR A 36 4.60 -2.44 12.06
C THR A 36 5.02 -1.08 12.60
N TYR A 37 6.04 -0.48 11.98
CA TYR A 37 6.49 0.84 12.39
C TYR A 37 5.37 1.87 12.24
N ALA A 38 4.69 1.85 11.11
CA ALA A 38 3.65 2.84 10.83
C ALA A 38 2.49 2.74 11.82
N PHE A 39 1.98 1.54 12.09
CA PHE A 39 0.81 1.40 12.96
C PHE A 39 1.16 1.35 14.43
N GLU A 40 2.29 0.76 14.81
CA GLU A 40 2.61 0.53 16.23
C GLU A 40 3.53 1.58 16.81
N LYS A 41 4.39 2.21 16.02
CA LYS A 41 5.28 3.26 16.51
C LYS A 41 4.76 4.66 16.20
N LEU A 42 4.29 4.89 14.98
CA LEU A 42 3.75 6.19 14.59
C LEU A 42 2.27 6.32 14.91
N HIS A 43 1.61 5.23 15.29
CA HIS A 43 0.18 5.20 15.62
C HIS A 43 -0.68 5.77 14.50
N LEU A 44 -0.36 5.40 13.27
CA LEU A 44 -1.14 5.88 12.13
C LEU A 44 -2.52 5.25 12.13
N ASN A 45 -3.50 6.02 11.68
CA ASN A 45 -4.86 5.57 11.55
C ASN A 45 -5.09 4.82 10.24
N ARG A 46 -4.35 5.20 9.19
CA ARG A 46 -4.63 4.73 7.85
C ARG A 46 -3.36 4.79 6.98
N ILE A 47 -3.17 3.76 6.16
CA ILE A 47 -2.14 3.75 5.12
C ILE A 47 -2.84 3.55 3.79
N GLU A 48 -2.61 4.45 2.84
CA GLU A 48 -3.17 4.39 1.50
C GLU A 48 -2.13 3.92 0.50
N PHE A 49 -2.57 3.09 -0.44
CA PHE A 49 -1.74 2.63 -1.56
C PHE A 49 -2.41 3.08 -2.84
N LEU A 50 -1.65 3.80 -3.68
CA LEU A 50 -2.14 4.22 -4.98
C LEU A 50 -1.36 3.51 -6.08
N THR A 51 -2.08 3.07 -7.10
CA THR A 51 -1.46 2.44 -8.26
C THR A 51 -2.25 2.78 -9.51
N ASP A 52 -1.58 2.70 -10.67
CA ASP A 52 -2.20 2.91 -11.96
C ASP A 52 -3.29 1.84 -12.18
N PHE A 53 -4.45 2.28 -12.65
CA PHE A 53 -5.57 1.38 -12.96
C PHE A 53 -5.14 0.26 -13.91
N LEU A 54 -4.17 0.53 -14.80
CA LEU A 54 -3.71 -0.46 -15.76
C LEU A 54 -2.69 -1.43 -15.19
N ASN A 55 -2.14 -1.16 -14.02
CA ASN A 55 -1.08 -1.99 -13.45
C ASN A 55 -1.65 -3.10 -12.58
N GLN A 56 -2.01 -4.21 -13.22
CA GLN A 56 -2.62 -5.32 -12.52
C GLN A 56 -1.66 -6.02 -11.55
N ASN A 57 -0.38 -6.08 -11.88
CA ASN A 57 0.62 -6.69 -11.00
C ASN A 57 0.71 -5.96 -9.67
N SER A 58 0.72 -4.63 -9.71
CA SER A 58 0.72 -3.80 -8.53
C SER A 58 -0.54 -4.00 -7.70
N GLN A 59 -1.70 -4.03 -8.37
CA GLN A 59 -2.98 -4.24 -7.69
C GLN A 59 -3.00 -5.58 -6.95
N LYS A 60 -2.49 -6.63 -7.59
CA LYS A 60 -2.41 -7.95 -6.96
C LYS A 60 -1.47 -7.94 -5.77
N ALA A 61 -0.33 -7.28 -5.88
CA ALA A 61 0.63 -7.20 -4.78
C ALA A 61 0.04 -6.47 -3.57
N ILE A 62 -0.65 -5.37 -3.82
CA ILE A 62 -1.29 -4.59 -2.76
C ILE A 62 -2.42 -5.40 -2.10
N THR A 63 -3.23 -6.09 -2.89
CA THR A 63 -4.30 -6.94 -2.37
C THR A 63 -3.72 -8.08 -1.53
N ARG A 64 -2.63 -8.68 -1.99
CA ARG A 64 -1.98 -9.77 -1.26
C ARG A 64 -1.43 -9.31 0.08
N LEU A 65 -1.04 -8.06 0.16
CA LEU A 65 -0.57 -7.45 1.40
C LEU A 65 -1.67 -7.40 2.45
N GLY A 66 -2.92 -7.38 2.01
CA GLY A 66 -4.06 -7.29 2.90
C GLY A 66 -4.83 -5.99 2.79
N ALA A 67 -4.41 -5.09 1.90
CA ALA A 67 -5.10 -3.83 1.69
C ALA A 67 -6.42 -4.06 0.97
N LYS A 68 -7.40 -3.24 1.29
CA LYS A 68 -8.72 -3.31 0.67
C LYS A 68 -8.89 -2.19 -0.36
N LYS A 69 -9.51 -2.55 -1.49
CA LYS A 69 -9.81 -1.60 -2.54
C LYS A 69 -10.89 -0.64 -2.07
N GLU A 70 -10.66 0.66 -2.26
CA GLU A 70 -11.66 1.67 -1.91
C GLU A 70 -12.29 2.32 -3.11
N GLY A 71 -11.59 2.39 -4.23
CA GLY A 71 -12.18 2.99 -5.41
C GLY A 71 -11.18 3.33 -6.49
N VAL A 72 -11.67 4.08 -7.46
CA VAL A 72 -10.88 4.54 -8.61
C VAL A 72 -10.99 6.04 -8.69
N LEU A 73 -9.85 6.71 -8.79
CA LEU A 73 -9.79 8.14 -9.09
C LEU A 73 -9.59 8.27 -10.59
N ARG A 74 -10.63 8.72 -11.28
CA ARG A 74 -10.58 8.89 -12.73
C ARG A 74 -9.87 10.19 -13.08
N ASN A 75 -9.06 10.16 -14.14
CA ASN A 75 -8.27 11.32 -14.59
C ASN A 75 -7.48 11.92 -13.43
N HIS A 76 -6.82 11.03 -12.67
CA HIS A 76 -6.15 11.44 -11.44
C HIS A 76 -4.83 12.17 -11.71
N MET A 77 -4.09 11.69 -12.70
CA MET A 77 -2.78 12.24 -13.01
C MET A 77 -2.56 12.33 -14.51
N ILE A 78 -1.72 13.26 -14.94
CA ILE A 78 -1.22 13.31 -16.32
C ILE A 78 0.21 12.81 -16.28
N MET A 79 0.46 11.71 -17.00
CA MET A 79 1.77 11.09 -17.02
C MET A 79 2.74 11.89 -17.91
N PRO A 80 4.07 11.69 -17.77
CA PRO A 80 5.04 12.43 -18.57
C PRO A 80 4.85 12.30 -20.07
N ASN A 81 4.29 11.19 -20.54
CA ASN A 81 4.01 10.98 -21.98
C ASN A 81 2.67 11.58 -22.42
N GLY A 82 1.99 12.30 -21.56
CA GLY A 82 0.70 12.93 -21.84
C GLY A 82 -0.50 12.04 -21.56
N ARG A 83 -0.31 10.77 -21.21
CA ARG A 83 -1.42 9.85 -20.92
C ARG A 83 -2.12 10.27 -19.62
N VAL A 84 -3.43 10.35 -19.66
CA VAL A 84 -4.24 10.60 -18.47
C VAL A 84 -4.39 9.28 -17.73
N ARG A 85 -4.05 9.28 -16.44
CA ARG A 85 -4.05 8.08 -15.62
C ARG A 85 -5.23 8.07 -14.67
N ASP A 86 -5.94 6.94 -14.63
CA ASP A 86 -6.83 6.63 -13.53
C ASP A 86 -6.02 5.89 -12.46
N SER A 87 -6.28 6.17 -11.20
CA SER A 87 -5.57 5.53 -10.09
C SER A 87 -6.53 4.72 -9.25
N MET A 88 -6.07 3.53 -8.84
CA MET A 88 -6.79 2.73 -7.87
C MET A 88 -6.29 3.03 -6.48
N ILE A 89 -7.21 3.15 -5.52
CA ILE A 89 -6.88 3.38 -4.12
C ILE A 89 -7.21 2.14 -3.32
N PHE A 90 -6.22 1.70 -2.56
CA PHE A 90 -6.36 0.65 -1.55
C PHE A 90 -5.93 1.20 -0.21
N SER A 91 -6.35 0.58 0.87
CA SER A 91 -5.93 1.03 2.19
C SER A 91 -5.89 -0.10 3.21
N ILE A 92 -5.12 0.15 4.26
CA ILE A 92 -5.15 -0.62 5.49
C ILE A 92 -5.44 0.39 6.59
N ILE A 93 -6.44 0.11 7.42
CA ILE A 93 -6.77 0.97 8.55
C ILE A 93 -6.31 0.32 9.85
N SER A 94 -6.17 1.13 10.89
CA SER A 94 -5.62 0.67 12.17
C SER A 94 -6.41 -0.51 12.75
N ASN A 95 -7.73 -0.53 12.56
CA ASN A 95 -8.56 -1.60 13.08
C ASN A 95 -8.30 -2.94 12.38
N GLU A 96 -7.72 -2.91 11.19
CA GLU A 96 -7.42 -4.12 10.41
C GLU A 96 -6.00 -4.61 10.62
N TRP A 97 -5.15 -3.80 11.25
CA TRP A 97 -3.72 -4.08 11.31
C TRP A 97 -3.39 -5.42 11.96
N ASN A 98 -4.05 -5.77 13.05
CA ASN A 98 -3.74 -7.04 13.71
C ASN A 98 -3.94 -8.23 12.79
N GLY A 99 -5.02 -8.25 12.03
CA GLY A 99 -5.27 -9.32 11.06
C GLY A 99 -4.27 -9.33 9.92
N VAL A 100 -3.93 -8.16 9.41
CA VAL A 100 -2.92 -8.02 8.35
C VAL A 100 -1.57 -8.52 8.85
N LYS A 101 -1.18 -8.14 10.06
CA LYS A 101 0.08 -8.53 10.67
C LYS A 101 0.19 -10.06 10.79
N GLU A 102 -0.85 -10.69 11.29
CA GLU A 102 -0.86 -12.14 11.44
C GLU A 102 -0.76 -12.85 10.10
N ASN A 103 -1.46 -12.34 9.09
CA ASN A 103 -1.40 -12.92 7.74
C ASN A 103 0.00 -12.79 7.14
N LEU A 104 0.66 -11.65 7.33
CA LEU A 104 2.02 -11.45 6.83
C LEU A 104 3.02 -12.36 7.55
N LYS A 105 2.88 -12.51 8.85
CA LYS A 105 3.71 -13.44 9.62
C LYS A 105 3.54 -14.87 9.14
N TYR A 106 2.31 -15.26 8.87
CA TYR A 106 2.01 -16.60 8.37
C TYR A 106 2.73 -16.87 7.05
N LYS A 107 2.80 -15.88 6.17
CA LYS A 107 3.46 -16.01 4.87
C LYS A 107 4.97 -16.14 4.98
N LEU A 108 5.56 -15.80 6.12
CA LEU A 108 7.01 -15.91 6.34
C LEU A 108 7.42 -17.29 6.83
N VAL A 109 6.50 -18.11 7.25
CA VAL A 109 6.78 -19.44 7.79
C VAL A 109 6.99 -20.44 6.67
#